data_1486691f0286c81ad4c68acfec550d5f
#
_entry.id   1486691f0286c81ad4c68acfec550d5f
#
_cell.length_a   1.000
_cell.length_b   1.000
_cell.length_c   1.000
_cell.angle_alpha   90.00
_cell.angle_beta   90.00
_cell.angle_gamma   90.00
#
_symmetry.space_group_name_H-M   'P 1'
#
loop_
_entity.id
_entity.type
_entity.pdbx_description
1 polymer ?
#
loop_
_entity_poly.entity_id
_entity_poly.type
_entity_poly.pdbx_seq_one_letter_code
_entity_poly.pdbx_strand_id
1 'polypeptide(L)'
;MSCQEPAESTGATLTSQARIALIGSPNAGKTTLFNQLTGLRAKTGNYPGVTVSRRTGAASVGGKTVTIEDLPGTYSLSPVSPDEQVVADVLNGQLVEAEPPDAAIVVMDATTVERSLILVGQVLDLGLPTIVVVTMVDELADRGGFIDKAALQSILGVPVIEVVGTKGIGVDDVRGLLADPTA
;
A
#
# COMPACT_ATOMS: atom_id res chain seq x y z
N MET A 1 -37.39 -19.49 -8.12
CA MET A 1 -36.93 -18.51 -7.14
C MET A 1 -35.61 -19.02 -6.61
N SER A 2 -34.48 -18.59 -7.21
CA SER A 2 -33.12 -18.94 -6.75
C SER A 2 -32.61 -17.75 -5.96
N CYS A 3 -32.46 -17.94 -4.65
CA CYS A 3 -31.76 -16.98 -3.79
C CYS A 3 -30.28 -17.04 -4.13
N GLN A 4 -29.76 -15.95 -4.66
CA GLN A 4 -28.33 -15.74 -4.77
C GLN A 4 -27.82 -15.34 -3.38
N GLU A 5 -26.96 -16.18 -2.82
CA GLU A 5 -26.22 -15.87 -1.60
C GLU A 5 -25.24 -14.72 -1.89
N PRO A 6 -25.06 -13.77 -0.96
CA PRO A 6 -24.06 -12.74 -1.10
C PRO A 6 -22.66 -13.36 -1.03
N ALA A 7 -21.78 -12.96 -1.94
CA ALA A 7 -20.38 -13.36 -1.95
C ALA A 7 -19.73 -13.01 -0.61
N GLU A 8 -19.29 -14.04 0.11
CA GLU A 8 -18.47 -13.88 1.31
C GLU A 8 -17.17 -13.14 0.92
N SER A 9 -16.93 -11.99 1.54
CA SER A 9 -15.65 -11.30 1.49
C SER A 9 -14.63 -12.18 2.18
N THR A 10 -13.83 -12.87 1.39
CA THR A 10 -12.75 -13.74 1.88
C THR A 10 -11.68 -12.85 2.46
N GLY A 11 -11.71 -12.62 3.75
CA GLY A 11 -10.63 -12.02 4.51
C GLY A 11 -9.39 -12.91 4.39
N ALA A 12 -8.47 -12.56 3.50
CA ALA A 12 -7.25 -13.31 3.32
C ALA A 12 -6.34 -13.10 4.53
N THR A 13 -6.27 -14.09 5.43
CA THR A 13 -5.30 -14.08 6.54
C THR A 13 -3.90 -14.18 5.97
N LEU A 14 -3.09 -13.13 6.15
CA LEU A 14 -1.71 -13.10 5.69
C LEU A 14 -0.89 -14.23 6.33
N THR A 15 -0.15 -14.96 5.52
CA THR A 15 0.78 -16.00 5.97
C THR A 15 2.05 -15.39 6.55
N SER A 16 2.86 -16.19 7.26
CA SER A 16 4.15 -15.74 7.81
C SER A 16 5.23 -15.42 6.76
N GLN A 17 4.92 -15.53 5.48
CA GLN A 17 5.81 -15.19 4.36
C GLN A 17 5.14 -14.22 3.37
N ALA A 18 4.01 -13.63 3.76
CA ALA A 18 3.25 -12.74 2.89
C ALA A 18 4.11 -11.57 2.40
N ARG A 19 3.94 -11.25 1.12
CA ARG A 19 4.58 -10.11 0.45
C ARG A 19 3.56 -8.98 0.30
N ILE A 20 3.93 -7.82 0.78
CA ILE A 20 3.08 -6.64 0.77
C ILE A 20 3.72 -5.58 -0.10
N ALA A 21 3.04 -5.18 -1.17
CA ALA A 21 3.49 -4.08 -2.02
C ALA A 21 3.15 -2.75 -1.35
N LEU A 22 4.14 -1.87 -1.21
CA LEU A 22 3.96 -0.51 -0.77
C LEU A 22 4.01 0.42 -1.99
N ILE A 23 2.88 1.04 -2.31
CA ILE A 23 2.64 1.76 -3.55
C ILE A 23 2.23 3.20 -3.21
N GLY A 24 2.55 4.15 -4.08
CA GLY A 24 2.11 5.53 -3.91
C GLY A 24 2.86 6.47 -4.84
N SER A 25 2.37 7.70 -4.93
CA SER A 25 3.01 8.72 -5.75
C SER A 25 4.41 9.10 -5.22
N PRO A 26 5.27 9.65 -6.06
CA PRO A 26 6.52 10.23 -5.59
C PRO A 26 6.25 11.26 -4.48
N ASN A 27 7.07 11.23 -3.44
CA ASN A 27 7.01 12.11 -2.27
C ASN A 27 5.77 11.98 -1.36
N ALA A 28 4.89 11.01 -1.57
CA ALA A 28 3.74 10.74 -0.70
C ALA A 28 4.10 10.19 0.70
N GLY A 29 5.36 10.23 1.12
CA GLY A 29 5.79 9.68 2.41
C GLY A 29 5.99 8.16 2.44
N LYS A 30 5.96 7.49 1.29
CA LYS A 30 6.09 6.04 1.14
C LYS A 30 7.35 5.48 1.80
N THR A 31 8.52 6.06 1.53
CA THR A 31 9.79 5.64 2.14
C THR A 31 9.82 5.85 3.65
N THR A 32 9.19 6.90 4.16
CA THR A 32 9.07 7.13 5.60
C THR A 32 8.24 6.02 6.25
N LEU A 33 7.08 5.70 5.69
CA LEU A 33 6.23 4.61 6.16
C LEU A 33 6.96 3.25 6.09
N PHE A 34 7.66 2.97 4.97
CA PHE A 34 8.48 1.77 4.82
C PHE A 34 9.50 1.63 5.96
N ASN A 35 10.24 2.71 6.24
CA ASN A 35 11.25 2.72 7.30
C ASN A 35 10.63 2.51 8.68
N GLN A 36 9.47 3.08 8.95
CA GLN A 36 8.74 2.88 10.20
C GLN A 36 8.25 1.43 10.35
N LEU A 37 7.73 0.84 9.30
CA LEU A 37 7.23 -0.54 9.33
C LEU A 37 8.37 -1.57 9.49
N THR A 38 9.50 -1.37 8.80
CA THR A 38 10.63 -2.32 8.75
C THR A 38 11.72 -2.07 9.79
N GLY A 39 11.63 -0.97 10.55
CA GLY A 39 12.67 -0.58 11.51
C GLY A 39 14.02 -0.30 10.84
N LEU A 40 14.02 0.30 9.65
CA LEU A 40 15.21 0.63 8.84
C LEU A 40 16.00 -0.59 8.33
N ARG A 41 15.45 -1.79 8.42
CA ARG A 41 16.07 -3.02 7.95
C ARG A 41 15.64 -3.30 6.51
N ALA A 42 16.29 -2.66 5.56
CA ALA A 42 16.04 -2.82 4.15
C ALA A 42 17.16 -3.60 3.45
N LYS A 43 16.76 -4.43 2.49
CA LYS A 43 17.66 -4.99 1.47
C LYS A 43 17.40 -4.23 0.17
N THR A 44 18.47 -3.81 -0.50
CA THR A 44 18.40 -3.16 -1.80
C THR A 44 19.03 -4.05 -2.86
N GLY A 45 18.45 -4.04 -4.04
CA GLY A 45 18.93 -4.76 -5.22
C GLY A 45 18.30 -4.13 -6.45
N ASN A 46 18.29 -4.83 -7.57
CA ASN A 46 17.55 -4.44 -8.76
C ASN A 46 16.48 -5.48 -9.07
N TYR A 47 15.44 -5.05 -9.76
CA TYR A 47 14.50 -6.01 -10.35
C TYR A 47 15.18 -6.81 -11.46
N PRO A 48 14.85 -8.11 -11.62
CA PRO A 48 15.45 -8.95 -12.65
C PRO A 48 15.30 -8.33 -14.05
N GLY A 49 16.40 -8.25 -14.78
CA GLY A 49 16.42 -7.79 -16.17
C GLY A 49 16.30 -6.29 -16.41
N VAL A 50 16.21 -5.48 -15.34
CA VAL A 50 16.10 -4.02 -15.43
C VAL A 50 17.01 -3.30 -14.44
N THR A 51 17.30 -2.01 -14.69
CA THR A 51 18.14 -1.17 -13.82
C THR A 51 17.34 -0.48 -12.70
N VAL A 52 16.08 -0.84 -12.51
CA VAL A 52 15.20 -0.26 -11.50
C VAL A 52 15.52 -0.87 -10.13
N SER A 53 15.70 -0.02 -9.14
CA SER A 53 16.02 -0.45 -7.78
C SER A 53 14.83 -1.13 -7.11
N ARG A 54 15.10 -2.29 -6.50
CA ARG A 54 14.17 -3.03 -5.66
C ARG A 54 14.56 -2.87 -4.20
N ARG A 55 13.61 -2.50 -3.36
CA ARG A 55 13.82 -2.32 -1.93
C ARG A 55 12.81 -3.16 -1.14
N THR A 56 13.30 -4.08 -0.33
CA THR A 56 12.46 -4.95 0.49
C THR A 56 12.88 -4.87 1.95
N GLY A 57 11.96 -5.09 2.86
CA GLY A 57 12.23 -5.12 4.29
C GLY A 57 11.29 -6.06 5.03
N ALA A 58 11.77 -6.63 6.12
CA ALA A 58 10.95 -7.46 6.99
C ALA A 58 10.23 -6.59 8.03
N ALA A 59 8.95 -6.81 8.22
CA ALA A 59 8.15 -6.20 9.26
C ALA A 59 7.52 -7.25 10.17
N SER A 60 7.50 -6.98 11.48
CA SER A 60 6.81 -7.82 12.45
C SER A 60 5.36 -7.35 12.58
N VAL A 61 4.42 -8.26 12.36
CA VAL A 61 3.00 -7.99 12.27
C VAL A 61 2.24 -9.12 12.98
N GLY A 62 1.60 -8.83 14.12
CA GLY A 62 0.84 -9.84 14.86
C GLY A 62 1.64 -11.08 15.23
N GLY A 63 2.92 -10.96 15.54
CA GLY A 63 3.82 -12.09 15.83
C GLY A 63 4.32 -12.87 14.60
N LYS A 64 3.91 -12.46 13.39
CA LYS A 64 4.40 -13.00 12.11
C LYS A 64 5.41 -12.04 11.48
N THR A 65 6.25 -12.55 10.60
CA THR A 65 7.15 -11.73 9.79
C THR A 65 6.62 -11.69 8.37
N VAL A 66 6.36 -10.50 7.86
CA VAL A 66 5.96 -10.25 6.47
C VAL A 66 7.06 -9.49 5.74
N THR A 67 7.11 -9.61 4.42
CA THR A 67 8.02 -8.83 3.58
C THR A 67 7.28 -7.65 2.99
N ILE A 68 7.77 -6.44 3.23
CA ILE A 68 7.27 -5.23 2.59
C ILE A 68 8.21 -4.88 1.44
N GLU A 69 7.66 -4.63 0.28
CA GLU A 69 8.37 -4.22 -0.92
C GLU A 69 8.00 -2.78 -1.28
N ASP A 70 8.98 -1.87 -1.19
CA ASP A 70 8.81 -0.45 -1.53
C ASP A 70 8.94 -0.30 -3.05
N LEU A 71 7.81 -0.16 -3.73
CA LEU A 71 7.78 0.00 -5.19
C LEU A 71 8.18 1.43 -5.60
N PRO A 72 8.70 1.61 -6.81
CA PRO A 72 8.93 2.94 -7.37
C PRO A 72 7.68 3.82 -7.28
N GLY A 73 7.88 5.14 -7.13
CA GLY A 73 6.76 6.09 -7.08
C GLY A 73 6.05 6.16 -8.42
N THR A 74 4.72 6.04 -8.40
CA THR A 74 3.88 6.18 -9.60
C THR A 74 2.59 6.92 -9.29
N TYR A 75 2.00 7.56 -10.29
CA TYR A 75 0.70 8.21 -10.21
C TYR A 75 -0.42 7.36 -10.81
N SER A 76 -0.07 6.33 -11.58
CA SER A 76 -1.05 5.42 -12.19
C SER A 76 -0.39 4.09 -12.55
N LEU A 77 -1.20 3.06 -12.84
CA LEU A 77 -0.74 1.79 -13.39
C LEU A 77 -0.71 1.76 -14.92
N SER A 78 -0.85 2.93 -15.57
CA SER A 78 -0.63 3.10 -17.01
C SER A 78 0.79 3.64 -17.22
N PRO A 79 1.79 2.78 -17.39
CA PRO A 79 3.20 3.18 -17.30
C PRO A 79 3.62 4.04 -18.48
N VAL A 80 4.37 5.10 -18.20
CA VAL A 80 5.03 5.96 -19.20
C VAL A 80 6.56 5.95 -19.05
N SER A 81 7.07 5.27 -18.02
CA SER A 81 8.49 5.12 -17.73
C SER A 81 8.84 3.68 -17.35
N PRO A 82 10.12 3.26 -17.46
CA PRO A 82 10.56 1.94 -17.02
C PRO A 82 10.26 1.65 -15.55
N ASP A 83 10.37 2.64 -14.67
CA ASP A 83 10.07 2.50 -13.25
C ASP A 83 8.59 2.20 -13.01
N GLU A 84 7.69 2.90 -13.71
CA GLU A 84 6.25 2.67 -13.64
C GLU A 84 5.85 1.34 -14.28
N GLN A 85 6.56 0.90 -15.33
CA GLN A 85 6.35 -0.42 -15.92
C GLN A 85 6.63 -1.53 -14.91
N VAL A 86 7.72 -1.41 -14.14
CA VAL A 86 8.04 -2.37 -13.07
C VAL A 86 6.92 -2.43 -12.03
N VAL A 87 6.34 -1.29 -11.63
CA VAL A 87 5.22 -1.28 -10.69
C VAL A 87 4.03 -2.06 -11.23
N ALA A 88 3.65 -1.81 -12.49
CA ALA A 88 2.55 -2.52 -13.13
C ALA A 88 2.83 -4.02 -13.26
N ASP A 89 4.05 -4.41 -13.66
CA ASP A 89 4.45 -5.81 -13.84
C ASP A 89 4.48 -6.57 -12.51
N VAL A 90 4.97 -5.96 -11.42
CA VAL A 90 4.96 -6.56 -10.08
C VAL A 90 3.54 -6.82 -9.62
N LEU A 91 2.65 -5.83 -9.74
CA LEU A 91 1.26 -5.95 -9.27
C LEU A 91 0.44 -6.95 -10.09
N ASN A 92 0.70 -7.03 -11.39
CA ASN A 92 0.04 -7.99 -12.28
C ASN A 92 0.69 -9.39 -12.27
N GLY A 93 1.77 -9.60 -11.51
CA GLY A 93 2.50 -10.86 -11.49
C GLY A 93 3.18 -11.21 -12.82
N GLN A 94 3.53 -10.20 -13.62
CA GLN A 94 4.16 -10.38 -14.95
C GLN A 94 5.68 -10.32 -14.89
N LEU A 95 6.25 -9.99 -13.74
CA LEU A 95 7.70 -9.94 -13.60
C LEU A 95 8.28 -11.34 -13.49
N VAL A 96 9.19 -11.70 -14.40
CA VAL A 96 9.89 -12.97 -14.39
C VAL A 96 10.72 -13.06 -13.09
N GLU A 97 10.63 -14.20 -12.38
CA GLU A 97 11.35 -14.46 -11.12
C GLU A 97 10.88 -13.63 -9.90
N ALA A 98 9.75 -12.91 -9.97
CA ALA A 98 9.13 -12.28 -8.82
C ALA A 98 7.70 -12.80 -8.62
N GLU A 99 7.42 -13.31 -7.43
CA GLU A 99 6.04 -13.66 -7.05
C GLU A 99 5.19 -12.39 -6.90
N PRO A 100 3.90 -12.41 -7.30
CA PRO A 100 3.00 -11.29 -7.09
C PRO A 100 2.83 -11.01 -5.58
N PRO A 101 2.49 -9.78 -5.19
CA PRO A 101 2.20 -9.47 -3.80
C PRO A 101 0.88 -10.10 -3.36
N ASP A 102 0.81 -10.48 -2.08
CA ASP A 102 -0.41 -11.02 -1.44
C ASP A 102 -1.37 -9.90 -1.01
N ALA A 103 -0.86 -8.69 -0.80
CA ALA A 103 -1.61 -7.52 -0.40
C ALA A 103 -0.91 -6.22 -0.82
N ALA A 104 -1.64 -5.12 -0.79
CA ALA A 104 -1.13 -3.80 -1.11
C ALA A 104 -1.38 -2.79 0.02
N ILE A 105 -0.41 -1.91 0.25
CA ILE A 105 -0.59 -0.67 0.99
C ILE A 105 -0.47 0.47 -0.02
N VAL A 106 -1.53 1.21 -0.24
CA VAL A 106 -1.51 2.39 -1.12
C VAL A 106 -1.36 3.64 -0.28
N VAL A 107 -0.24 4.34 -0.47
CA VAL A 107 0.05 5.60 0.24
C VAL A 107 -0.51 6.77 -0.55
N MET A 108 -1.42 7.50 0.08
CA MET A 108 -2.10 8.66 -0.47
C MET A 108 -1.69 9.92 0.31
N ASP A 109 -1.24 10.93 -0.42
CA ASP A 109 -0.91 12.24 0.15
C ASP A 109 -2.21 13.05 0.35
N ALA A 110 -2.50 13.43 1.59
CA ALA A 110 -3.68 14.22 1.95
C ALA A 110 -3.73 15.59 1.28
N THR A 111 -2.57 16.14 0.91
CA THR A 111 -2.50 17.46 0.26
C THR A 111 -2.77 17.40 -1.24
N THR A 112 -2.79 16.18 -1.83
CA THR A 112 -2.99 15.92 -3.26
C THR A 112 -3.89 14.72 -3.51
N VAL A 113 -5.00 14.61 -2.75
CA VAL A 113 -5.94 13.47 -2.76
C VAL A 113 -6.40 13.11 -4.16
N GLU A 114 -6.82 14.10 -4.95
CA GLU A 114 -7.36 13.88 -6.31
C GLU A 114 -6.40 13.12 -7.22
N ARG A 115 -5.10 13.41 -7.12
CA ARG A 115 -4.07 12.70 -7.91
C ARG A 115 -3.89 11.26 -7.40
N SER A 116 -3.96 11.06 -6.10
CA SER A 116 -3.77 9.75 -5.48
C SER A 116 -4.94 8.81 -5.73
N LEU A 117 -6.17 9.33 -5.84
CA LEU A 117 -7.38 8.52 -6.05
C LEU A 117 -7.36 7.72 -7.36
N ILE A 118 -6.71 8.22 -8.41
CA ILE A 118 -6.55 7.49 -9.68
C ILE A 118 -5.78 6.19 -9.43
N LEU A 119 -4.64 6.28 -8.77
CA LEU A 119 -3.81 5.12 -8.44
C LEU A 119 -4.54 4.16 -7.49
N VAL A 120 -5.21 4.69 -6.46
CA VAL A 120 -6.01 3.88 -5.53
C VAL A 120 -7.06 3.07 -6.27
N GLY A 121 -7.86 3.70 -7.14
CA GLY A 121 -8.87 3.01 -7.93
C GLY A 121 -8.29 1.89 -8.79
N GLN A 122 -7.20 2.16 -9.50
CA GLN A 122 -6.53 1.15 -10.33
C GLN A 122 -5.98 -0.04 -9.52
N VAL A 123 -5.44 0.20 -8.31
CA VAL A 123 -4.97 -0.89 -7.45
C VAL A 123 -6.15 -1.71 -6.90
N LEU A 124 -7.25 -1.07 -6.53
CA LEU A 124 -8.47 -1.76 -6.09
C LEU A 124 -9.06 -2.64 -7.20
N ASP A 125 -9.01 -2.19 -8.44
CA ASP A 125 -9.47 -2.96 -9.61
C ASP A 125 -8.69 -4.27 -9.84
N LEU A 126 -7.47 -4.38 -9.29
CA LEU A 126 -6.69 -5.63 -9.32
C LEU A 126 -7.24 -6.72 -8.38
N GLY A 127 -8.16 -6.38 -7.47
CA GLY A 127 -8.73 -7.31 -6.50
C GLY A 127 -7.75 -7.76 -5.40
N LEU A 128 -6.63 -7.08 -5.23
CA LEU A 128 -5.68 -7.35 -4.14
C LEU A 128 -6.25 -6.85 -2.81
N PRO A 129 -6.12 -7.60 -1.70
CA PRO A 129 -6.37 -7.08 -0.36
C PRO A 129 -5.57 -5.79 -0.16
N THR A 130 -6.26 -4.68 0.09
CA THR A 130 -5.65 -3.34 0.05
C THR A 130 -5.98 -2.55 1.31
N ILE A 131 -4.97 -1.86 1.84
CA ILE A 131 -5.11 -0.84 2.89
C ILE A 131 -4.70 0.50 2.27
N VAL A 132 -5.49 1.54 2.47
CA VAL A 132 -5.13 2.90 2.08
C VAL A 132 -4.56 3.64 3.28
N VAL A 133 -3.35 4.15 3.15
CA VAL A 133 -2.68 4.96 4.17
C VAL A 133 -2.62 6.41 3.70
N VAL A 134 -3.27 7.30 4.45
CA VAL A 134 -3.28 8.74 4.18
C VAL A 134 -2.17 9.40 4.99
N THR A 135 -1.23 10.00 4.30
CA THR A 135 -0.09 10.73 4.87
C THR A 135 -0.28 12.25 4.76
N MET A 136 0.63 13.02 5.34
CA MET A 136 0.62 14.49 5.29
C MET A 136 -0.66 15.13 5.85
N VAL A 137 -1.37 14.42 6.73
CA VAL A 137 -2.60 14.94 7.37
C VAL A 137 -2.33 16.12 8.28
N ASP A 138 -1.16 16.19 8.89
CA ASP A 138 -0.69 17.34 9.66
C ASP A 138 -0.43 18.56 8.77
N GLU A 139 0.20 18.41 7.61
CA GLU A 139 0.36 19.50 6.64
C GLU A 139 -0.99 20.01 6.13
N LEU A 140 -1.93 19.11 5.86
CA LEU A 140 -3.27 19.48 5.44
C LEU A 140 -3.99 20.28 6.54
N ALA A 141 -3.88 19.84 7.80
CA ALA A 141 -4.46 20.51 8.95
C ALA A 141 -3.87 21.92 9.17
N ASP A 142 -2.54 22.06 8.99
CA ASP A 142 -1.86 23.37 9.08
C ASP A 142 -2.35 24.36 8.01
N ARG A 143 -2.87 23.84 6.88
CA ARG A 143 -3.50 24.63 5.81
C ARG A 143 -5.02 24.83 6.01
N GLY A 144 -5.57 24.38 7.15
CA GLY A 144 -7.01 24.48 7.48
C GLY A 144 -7.89 23.44 6.78
N GLY A 145 -7.29 22.39 6.19
CA GLY A 145 -8.01 21.28 5.58
C GLY A 145 -8.15 20.09 6.53
N PHE A 146 -8.99 19.14 6.14
CA PHE A 146 -9.12 17.86 6.83
C PHE A 146 -9.56 16.76 5.84
N ILE A 147 -9.33 15.50 6.21
CA ILE A 147 -9.86 14.34 5.50
C ILE A 147 -11.00 13.75 6.33
N ASP A 148 -12.14 13.52 5.72
CA ASP A 148 -13.17 12.67 6.32
C ASP A 148 -12.81 11.20 6.06
N LYS A 149 -12.07 10.63 6.99
CA LYS A 149 -11.61 9.23 6.92
C LYS A 149 -12.77 8.25 6.78
N ALA A 150 -13.88 8.47 7.49
CA ALA A 150 -15.02 7.56 7.46
C ALA A 150 -15.73 7.60 6.11
N ALA A 151 -15.92 8.79 5.53
CA ALA A 151 -16.45 8.94 4.20
C ALA A 151 -15.55 8.31 3.14
N LEU A 152 -14.23 8.53 3.23
CA LEU A 152 -13.26 7.96 2.31
C LEU A 152 -13.25 6.43 2.36
N GLN A 153 -13.26 5.84 3.56
CA GLN A 153 -13.34 4.40 3.76
C GLN A 153 -14.64 3.81 3.19
N SER A 154 -15.77 4.50 3.40
CA SER A 154 -17.06 4.09 2.84
C SER A 154 -17.08 4.10 1.32
N ILE A 155 -16.45 5.10 0.69
CA ILE A 155 -16.38 5.24 -0.77
C ILE A 155 -15.45 4.19 -1.38
N LEU A 156 -14.27 3.98 -0.78
CA LEU A 156 -13.27 3.07 -1.31
C LEU A 156 -13.56 1.60 -1.00
N GLY A 157 -14.37 1.32 0.03
CA GLY A 157 -14.70 -0.05 0.46
C GLY A 157 -13.53 -0.82 1.10
N VAL A 158 -12.46 -0.12 1.49
CA VAL A 158 -11.27 -0.70 2.10
C VAL A 158 -10.84 0.11 3.33
N PRO A 159 -10.10 -0.48 4.28
CA PRO A 159 -9.60 0.25 5.44
C PRO A 159 -8.75 1.46 5.04
N VAL A 160 -8.99 2.58 5.72
CA VAL A 160 -8.23 3.83 5.56
C VAL A 160 -7.61 4.19 6.91
N ILE A 161 -6.29 4.45 6.91
CA ILE A 161 -5.55 4.86 8.12
C ILE A 161 -4.82 6.16 7.84
N GLU A 162 -4.94 7.10 8.78
CA GLU A 162 -4.15 8.32 8.78
C GLU A 162 -2.81 8.08 9.46
N VAL A 163 -1.72 8.51 8.82
CA VAL A 163 -0.37 8.35 9.33
C VAL A 163 0.39 9.68 9.27
N VAL A 164 0.99 10.06 10.39
CA VAL A 164 2.02 11.09 10.44
C VAL A 164 3.38 10.41 10.53
N GLY A 165 3.97 10.10 9.38
CA GLY A 165 5.16 9.25 9.28
C GLY A 165 6.36 9.78 10.06
N THR A 166 6.56 11.09 10.11
CA THR A 166 7.65 11.73 10.87
C THR A 166 7.52 11.55 12.39
N LYS A 167 6.29 11.34 12.87
CA LYS A 167 5.98 11.15 14.30
C LYS A 167 5.67 9.71 14.66
N GLY A 168 5.57 8.81 13.68
CA GLY A 168 5.17 7.41 13.87
C GLY A 168 3.70 7.20 14.26
N ILE A 169 2.88 8.25 14.20
CA ILE A 169 1.45 8.18 14.54
C ILE A 169 0.72 7.36 13.47
N GLY A 170 -0.15 6.42 13.87
CA GLY A 170 -0.94 5.58 12.99
C GLY A 170 -0.19 4.36 12.43
N VAL A 171 1.13 4.24 12.61
CA VAL A 171 1.92 3.11 12.08
C VAL A 171 1.52 1.78 12.75
N ASP A 172 1.21 1.80 14.03
CA ASP A 172 0.76 0.60 14.74
C ASP A 172 -0.64 0.15 14.32
N ASP A 173 -1.51 1.08 13.90
CA ASP A 173 -2.81 0.75 13.31
C ASP A 173 -2.63 0.04 11.97
N VAL A 174 -1.66 0.48 11.14
CA VAL A 174 -1.29 -0.23 9.91
C VAL A 174 -0.82 -1.65 10.23
N ARG A 175 0.05 -1.82 11.23
CA ARG A 175 0.48 -3.16 11.67
C ARG A 175 -0.68 -4.01 12.17
N GLY A 176 -1.63 -3.42 12.90
CA GLY A 176 -2.82 -4.10 13.39
C GLY A 176 -3.67 -4.67 12.25
N LEU A 177 -3.97 -3.86 11.24
CA LEU A 177 -4.73 -4.31 10.06
C LEU A 177 -3.98 -5.34 9.21
N LEU A 178 -2.66 -5.25 9.12
CA LEU A 178 -1.86 -6.28 8.44
C LEU A 178 -1.87 -7.60 9.21
N ALA A 179 -2.02 -7.56 10.53
CA ALA A 179 -2.12 -8.75 11.37
C ALA A 179 -3.47 -9.45 11.26
N ASP A 180 -4.53 -8.65 11.18
CA ASP A 180 -5.92 -9.12 11.04
C ASP A 180 -6.66 -8.22 10.00
N PRO A 181 -6.64 -8.59 8.73
CA PRO A 181 -7.30 -7.82 7.68
C PRO A 181 -8.84 -7.82 7.77
N THR A 182 -9.41 -8.53 8.74
CA THR A 182 -10.85 -8.58 8.99
C THR A 182 -11.30 -7.68 10.16
N ALA A 183 -10.37 -6.98 10.80
CA ALA A 183 -10.63 -6.11 11.96
C ALA A 183 -11.19 -4.74 11.55
#